data_f962c00773fd7b64510460217e5e4bce
#
_entry.id   f962c00773fd7b64510460217e5e4bce
#
_cell.length_a   1.000
_cell.length_b   1.000
_cell.length_c   1.000
_cell.angle_alpha   90.00
_cell.angle_beta   90.00
_cell.angle_gamma   90.00
#
_symmetry.space_group_name_H-M   'P 1'
#
loop_
_entity.id
_entity.type
_entity.pdbx_description
1 polymer ?
#
loop_
_entity_poly.entity_id
_entity_poly.type
_entity_poly.pdbx_seq_one_letter_code
_entity_poly.pdbx_strand_id
1 'polypeptide(L)'
;MKSIGALKRQTIISIDPSTRSLAYAIMYTDDEVVKIGHIDLSGTSEFKEKLRIIGCALPGLIELYNPDVAVIEEAVFIQNFKTSKLISYVIGHTMGILASSCPFVIEANPIVWKSKIGYKKVTKAEKEKWESQWGATEAKKWAAKQRKSRVRKLMCDKYGKEFEDSLYDSDEIDALAIGVWYNLTRDDVCH
;
A
#
# COMPACT_ATOMS: atom_id res chain seq x y z
N MET A 1 23.25 -29.90 -16.84
CA MET A 1 22.48 -28.64 -16.70
C MET A 1 21.30 -28.92 -15.83
N LYS A 2 21.27 -28.41 -14.56
CA LYS A 2 20.08 -28.50 -13.71
C LYS A 2 19.07 -27.52 -14.30
N SER A 3 17.87 -28.00 -14.68
CA SER A 3 16.77 -27.15 -15.07
C SER A 3 16.47 -26.23 -13.88
N ILE A 4 16.62 -24.94 -14.06
CA ILE A 4 16.10 -23.92 -13.14
C ILE A 4 14.58 -24.11 -13.22
N GLY A 5 14.01 -24.76 -12.22
CA GLY A 5 12.57 -24.93 -12.12
C GLY A 5 11.94 -23.54 -12.19
N ALA A 6 10.99 -23.35 -13.10
CA ALA A 6 10.22 -22.11 -13.18
C ALA A 6 9.66 -21.84 -11.80
N LEU A 7 10.01 -20.69 -11.22
CA LEU A 7 9.49 -20.24 -9.93
C LEU A 7 7.95 -20.30 -10.03
N LYS A 8 7.32 -21.04 -9.12
CA LYS A 8 5.87 -21.17 -9.09
C LYS A 8 5.25 -19.78 -8.97
N ARG A 9 4.32 -19.46 -9.84
CA ARG A 9 3.51 -18.23 -9.77
C ARG A 9 2.80 -18.20 -8.43
N GLN A 10 3.03 -17.15 -7.64
CA GLN A 10 2.44 -16.96 -6.33
C GLN A 10 1.41 -15.82 -6.39
N THR A 11 0.39 -15.92 -5.56
CA THR A 11 -0.59 -14.86 -5.35
C THR A 11 -0.14 -13.99 -4.19
N ILE A 12 -0.17 -12.68 -4.40
CA ILE A 12 0.22 -11.67 -3.43
C ILE A 12 -1.02 -10.85 -3.07
N ILE A 13 -1.24 -10.63 -1.78
CA ILE A 13 -2.09 -9.54 -1.28
C ILE A 13 -1.19 -8.46 -0.71
N SER A 14 -1.26 -7.25 -1.25
CA SER A 14 -0.55 -6.09 -0.72
C SER A 14 -1.52 -5.08 -0.14
N ILE A 15 -1.19 -4.49 1.02
CA ILE A 15 -2.11 -3.71 1.84
C ILE A 15 -1.46 -2.38 2.25
N ASP A 16 -2.18 -1.28 1.99
CA ASP A 16 -1.91 0.05 2.55
C ASP A 16 -2.99 0.37 3.60
N PRO A 17 -2.68 0.23 4.91
CA PRO A 17 -3.64 0.44 5.97
C PRO A 17 -3.76 1.92 6.34
N SER A 18 -5.00 2.41 6.47
CA SER A 18 -5.30 3.72 7.02
C SER A 18 -6.41 3.66 8.06
N THR A 19 -6.68 4.76 8.75
CA THR A 19 -7.80 4.84 9.68
C THR A 19 -9.16 5.02 8.99
N ARG A 20 -9.17 5.21 7.67
CA ARG A 20 -10.38 5.45 6.86
C ARG A 20 -10.65 4.34 5.85
N SER A 21 -9.63 3.61 5.49
CA SER A 21 -9.71 2.51 4.52
C SER A 21 -8.59 1.50 4.78
N LEU A 22 -8.83 0.26 4.43
CA LEU A 22 -7.79 -0.75 4.27
C LEU A 22 -7.72 -1.05 2.77
N ALA A 23 -6.84 -0.31 2.08
CA ALA A 23 -6.66 -0.49 0.65
C ALA A 23 -5.83 -1.76 0.37
N TYR A 24 -6.17 -2.46 -0.71
CA TYR A 24 -5.47 -3.69 -1.08
C TYR A 24 -5.33 -3.84 -2.60
N ALA A 25 -4.29 -4.56 -3.01
CA ALA A 25 -4.16 -5.10 -4.34
C ALA A 25 -3.88 -6.61 -4.29
N ILE A 26 -4.53 -7.34 -5.17
CA ILE A 26 -4.26 -8.76 -5.43
C ILE A 26 -3.51 -8.84 -6.75
N MET A 27 -2.36 -9.44 -6.74
CA MET A 27 -1.54 -9.59 -7.94
C MET A 27 -0.72 -10.88 -7.91
N TYR A 28 -0.15 -11.23 -9.03
CA TYR A 28 0.77 -12.36 -9.11
C TYR A 28 2.23 -11.92 -9.15
N THR A 29 3.13 -12.87 -8.89
CA THR A 29 4.58 -12.63 -8.93
C THR A 29 5.14 -12.34 -10.34
N ASP A 30 4.33 -12.44 -11.38
CA ASP A 30 4.64 -12.00 -12.75
C ASP A 30 4.08 -10.61 -13.10
N ASP A 31 3.69 -9.85 -12.06
CA ASP A 31 3.14 -8.49 -12.16
C ASP A 31 1.70 -8.38 -12.74
N GLU A 32 1.03 -9.49 -13.02
CA GLU A 32 -0.38 -9.41 -13.41
C GLU A 32 -1.25 -8.97 -12.23
N VAL A 33 -2.03 -7.92 -12.43
CA VAL A 33 -2.96 -7.37 -11.44
C VAL A 33 -4.33 -8.06 -11.58
N VAL A 34 -4.81 -8.67 -10.50
CA VAL A 34 -6.08 -9.40 -10.45
C VAL A 34 -7.21 -8.53 -9.95
N LYS A 35 -6.95 -7.78 -8.87
CA LYS A 35 -7.95 -6.93 -8.22
C LYS A 35 -7.27 -5.82 -7.46
N ILE A 36 -7.88 -4.64 -7.50
CA ILE A 36 -7.57 -3.53 -6.60
C ILE A 36 -8.88 -3.11 -5.93
N GLY A 37 -8.81 -2.70 -4.68
CA GLY A 37 -9.96 -2.23 -3.93
C GLY A 37 -9.61 -1.83 -2.52
N HIS A 38 -10.64 -1.51 -1.74
CA HIS A 38 -10.47 -1.19 -0.33
C HIS A 38 -11.64 -1.71 0.52
N ILE A 39 -11.38 -1.91 1.80
CA ILE A 39 -12.40 -2.09 2.83
C ILE A 39 -12.65 -0.72 3.43
N ASP A 40 -13.84 -0.17 3.24
CA ASP A 40 -14.21 1.17 3.75
C ASP A 40 -14.37 1.17 5.27
N LEU A 41 -13.61 2.02 5.94
CA LEU A 41 -13.65 2.25 7.39
C LEU A 41 -14.14 3.66 7.73
N SER A 42 -14.55 4.46 6.74
CA SER A 42 -14.97 5.85 6.92
C SER A 42 -16.37 6.00 7.52
N GLY A 43 -17.22 4.98 7.35
CA GLY A 43 -18.61 4.97 7.79
C GLY A 43 -18.81 5.01 9.31
N THR A 44 -17.74 4.89 10.10
CA THR A 44 -17.78 4.98 11.56
C THR A 44 -16.61 5.72 12.15
N SER A 45 -16.84 6.47 13.23
CA SER A 45 -15.80 7.05 14.07
C SER A 45 -15.34 6.08 15.18
N GLU A 46 -16.12 5.03 15.46
CA GLU A 46 -15.83 4.07 16.50
C GLU A 46 -14.71 3.11 16.07
N PHE A 47 -13.66 3.12 16.83
CA PHE A 47 -12.48 2.30 16.61
C PHE A 47 -12.80 0.79 16.64
N LYS A 48 -13.58 0.31 17.61
CA LYS A 48 -13.97 -1.10 17.70
C LYS A 48 -14.72 -1.58 16.47
N GLU A 49 -15.58 -0.72 15.93
CA GLU A 49 -16.37 -1.01 14.74
C GLU A 49 -15.46 -1.13 13.50
N LYS A 50 -14.44 -0.27 13.37
CA LYS A 50 -13.44 -0.41 12.29
C LYS A 50 -12.73 -1.76 12.34
N LEU A 51 -12.29 -2.20 13.52
CA LEU A 51 -11.66 -3.52 13.66
C LEU A 51 -12.65 -4.66 13.34
N ARG A 52 -13.92 -4.52 13.75
CA ARG A 52 -14.96 -5.51 13.41
C ARG A 52 -15.16 -5.60 11.89
N ILE A 53 -15.22 -4.46 11.19
CA ILE A 53 -15.34 -4.42 9.72
C ILE A 53 -14.15 -5.15 9.07
N ILE A 54 -12.93 -4.86 9.49
CA ILE A 54 -11.73 -5.56 8.98
C ILE A 54 -11.82 -7.06 9.27
N GLY A 55 -12.16 -7.44 10.51
CA GLY A 55 -12.27 -8.84 10.92
C GLY A 55 -13.35 -9.64 10.18
N CYS A 56 -14.39 -8.96 9.66
CA CYS A 56 -15.41 -9.60 8.84
C CYS A 56 -15.02 -9.66 7.34
N ALA A 57 -14.40 -8.61 6.80
CA ALA A 57 -14.17 -8.48 5.36
C ALA A 57 -12.85 -9.10 4.89
N LEU A 58 -11.75 -8.91 5.65
CA LEU A 58 -10.44 -9.37 5.23
C LEU A 58 -10.31 -10.91 5.13
N PRO A 59 -10.85 -11.71 6.07
CA PRO A 59 -10.83 -13.17 5.92
C PRO A 59 -11.50 -13.66 4.64
N GLY A 60 -12.62 -13.05 4.24
CA GLY A 60 -13.31 -13.39 2.99
C GLY A 60 -12.47 -13.08 1.73
N LEU A 61 -11.69 -11.99 1.75
CA LEU A 61 -10.74 -11.70 0.68
C LEU A 61 -9.61 -12.74 0.63
N ILE A 62 -9.07 -13.12 1.79
CA ILE A 62 -8.01 -14.12 1.88
C ILE A 62 -8.52 -15.50 1.39
N GLU A 63 -9.72 -15.90 1.80
CA GLU A 63 -10.34 -17.14 1.35
C GLU A 63 -10.56 -17.15 -0.17
N LEU A 64 -11.06 -16.02 -0.73
CA LEU A 64 -11.37 -15.89 -2.16
C LEU A 64 -10.11 -15.97 -3.04
N TYR A 65 -9.03 -15.30 -2.64
CA TYR A 65 -7.82 -15.18 -3.47
C TYR A 65 -6.69 -16.10 -3.06
N ASN A 66 -6.78 -16.71 -1.88
CA ASN A 66 -5.80 -17.66 -1.31
C ASN A 66 -4.34 -17.20 -1.50
N PRO A 67 -3.93 -16.03 -0.97
CA PRO A 67 -2.61 -15.47 -1.21
C PRO A 67 -1.52 -16.33 -0.56
N ASP A 68 -0.46 -16.58 -1.31
CA ASP A 68 0.76 -17.22 -0.81
C ASP A 68 1.56 -16.23 0.06
N VAL A 69 1.48 -14.95 -0.25
CA VAL A 69 2.22 -13.87 0.43
C VAL A 69 1.31 -12.69 0.72
N ALA A 70 1.36 -12.19 1.94
CA ALA A 70 0.78 -10.91 2.32
C ALA A 70 1.89 -9.87 2.57
N VAL A 71 1.74 -8.69 1.99
CA VAL A 71 2.65 -7.56 2.17
C VAL A 71 1.85 -6.39 2.73
N ILE A 72 2.24 -5.85 3.88
CA ILE A 72 1.54 -4.74 4.52
C ILE A 72 2.48 -3.57 4.77
N GLU A 73 2.04 -2.32 4.54
CA GLU A 73 2.86 -1.16 4.88
C GLU A 73 3.10 -1.10 6.39
N GLU A 74 4.38 -0.92 6.75
CA GLU A 74 4.82 -0.76 8.14
C GLU A 74 4.29 0.53 8.76
N ALA A 75 3.93 0.47 10.03
CA ALA A 75 3.54 1.64 10.80
C ALA A 75 4.69 2.64 10.89
N VAL A 76 4.48 3.86 10.36
CA VAL A 76 5.40 4.96 10.60
C VAL A 76 4.94 5.82 11.75
N PHE A 77 5.89 6.32 12.52
CA PHE A 77 5.59 7.25 13.61
C PHE A 77 4.97 8.54 13.06
N ILE A 78 3.75 8.85 13.53
CA ILE A 78 3.05 10.08 13.23
C ILE A 78 3.07 10.94 14.49
N GLN A 79 3.36 12.24 14.38
CA GLN A 79 3.44 13.17 15.52
C GLN A 79 2.14 13.25 16.35
N ASN A 80 0.99 12.97 15.74
CA ASN A 80 -0.28 12.93 16.44
C ASN A 80 -0.49 11.57 17.12
N PHE A 81 -0.36 11.53 18.44
CA PHE A 81 -0.49 10.31 19.26
C PHE A 81 -1.83 9.57 19.05
N LYS A 82 -2.97 10.30 18.94
CA LYS A 82 -4.27 9.67 18.72
C LYS A 82 -4.31 8.94 17.38
N THR A 83 -3.81 9.58 16.33
CA THR A 83 -3.77 8.98 14.98
C THR A 83 -2.79 7.81 14.95
N SER A 84 -1.60 7.96 15.54
CA SER A 84 -0.61 6.87 15.62
C SER A 84 -1.18 5.65 16.36
N LYS A 85 -1.85 5.87 17.48
CA LYS A 85 -2.50 4.80 18.24
C LYS A 85 -3.56 4.06 17.42
N LEU A 86 -4.43 4.80 16.73
CA LEU A 86 -5.48 4.19 15.90
C LEU A 86 -4.91 3.38 14.74
N ILE A 87 -3.94 3.92 14.02
CA ILE A 87 -3.33 3.21 12.90
C ILE A 87 -2.57 1.97 13.37
N SER A 88 -1.88 2.02 14.51
CA SER A 88 -1.20 0.85 15.08
C SER A 88 -2.19 -0.28 15.43
N TYR A 89 -3.39 0.06 15.88
CA TYR A 89 -4.42 -0.95 16.13
C TYR A 89 -4.97 -1.56 14.84
N VAL A 90 -5.17 -0.76 13.79
CA VAL A 90 -5.59 -1.24 12.47
C VAL A 90 -4.53 -2.19 11.91
N ILE A 91 -3.27 -1.76 11.91
CA ILE A 91 -2.15 -2.57 11.42
C ILE A 91 -2.02 -3.87 12.23
N GLY A 92 -1.97 -3.78 13.56
CA GLY A 92 -1.82 -4.95 14.42
C GLY A 92 -2.97 -5.96 14.27
N HIS A 93 -4.21 -5.49 14.12
CA HIS A 93 -5.36 -6.36 13.87
C HIS A 93 -5.27 -7.02 12.49
N THR A 94 -4.93 -6.25 11.46
CA THR A 94 -4.72 -6.75 10.10
C THR A 94 -3.61 -7.80 10.07
N MET A 95 -2.47 -7.50 10.70
CA MET A 95 -1.32 -8.42 10.82
C MET A 95 -1.71 -9.74 11.50
N GLY A 96 -2.51 -9.68 12.59
CA GLY A 96 -2.99 -10.88 13.28
C GLY A 96 -3.83 -11.79 12.38
N ILE A 97 -4.69 -11.22 11.53
CA ILE A 97 -5.49 -11.96 10.56
C ILE A 97 -4.58 -12.57 9.47
N LEU A 98 -3.68 -11.76 8.90
CA LEU A 98 -2.78 -12.22 7.85
C LEU A 98 -1.86 -13.33 8.35
N ALA A 99 -1.26 -13.18 9.53
CA ALA A 99 -0.34 -14.16 10.11
C ALA A 99 -1.00 -15.51 10.42
N SER A 100 -2.33 -15.52 10.65
CA SER A 100 -3.07 -16.77 10.86
C SER A 100 -3.58 -17.41 9.57
N SER A 101 -3.53 -16.69 8.44
CA SER A 101 -4.21 -17.11 7.20
C SER A 101 -3.30 -17.18 5.98
N CYS A 102 -2.16 -16.48 5.99
CA CYS A 102 -1.20 -16.46 4.87
C CYS A 102 0.10 -17.15 5.27
N PRO A 103 0.72 -17.95 4.38
CA PRO A 103 1.99 -18.63 4.64
C PRO A 103 3.14 -17.68 4.98
N PHE A 104 3.18 -16.52 4.31
CA PHE A 104 4.21 -15.49 4.50
C PHE A 104 3.57 -14.14 4.67
N VAL A 105 4.05 -13.38 5.67
CA VAL A 105 3.64 -11.98 5.92
C VAL A 105 4.89 -11.11 6.02
N ILE A 106 4.93 -10.04 5.24
CA ILE A 106 6.08 -9.15 5.10
C ILE A 106 5.64 -7.71 5.36
N GLU A 107 6.41 -6.99 6.15
CA GLU A 107 6.22 -5.56 6.36
C GLU A 107 7.04 -4.75 5.35
N ALA A 108 6.38 -3.80 4.70
CA ALA A 108 6.97 -2.92 3.70
C ALA A 108 7.26 -1.55 4.30
N ASN A 109 8.53 -1.25 4.56
CA ASN A 109 8.90 0.08 5.05
C ASN A 109 8.66 1.13 3.95
N PRO A 110 7.87 2.21 4.23
CA PRO A 110 7.46 3.19 3.21
C PRO A 110 8.61 3.98 2.59
N ILE A 111 9.72 4.13 3.27
CA ILE A 111 10.91 4.78 2.70
C ILE A 111 11.59 3.84 1.70
N VAL A 112 11.66 2.55 2.05
CA VAL A 112 12.34 1.53 1.26
C VAL A 112 11.55 1.21 -0.01
N TRP A 113 10.25 0.87 0.13
CA TRP A 113 9.46 0.49 -1.03
C TRP A 113 9.29 1.64 -2.03
N LYS A 114 9.05 2.88 -1.55
CA LYS A 114 8.98 4.07 -2.41
C LYS A 114 10.28 4.30 -3.16
N SER A 115 11.42 4.15 -2.50
CA SER A 115 12.73 4.29 -3.15
C SER A 115 12.95 3.24 -4.24
N LYS A 116 12.60 1.98 -3.96
CA LYS A 116 12.88 0.85 -4.89
C LYS A 116 12.01 0.90 -6.15
N ILE A 117 10.76 1.36 -6.05
CA ILE A 117 9.90 1.57 -7.24
C ILE A 117 10.27 2.80 -8.07
N GLY A 118 11.31 3.56 -7.69
CA GLY A 118 11.77 4.74 -8.40
C GLY A 118 11.08 6.05 -8.01
N TYR A 119 10.37 6.09 -6.86
CA TYR A 119 9.72 7.31 -6.38
C TYR A 119 10.74 8.40 -6.06
N LYS A 120 10.56 9.58 -6.66
CA LYS A 120 11.37 10.75 -6.38
C LYS A 120 10.68 11.65 -5.35
N LYS A 121 11.33 11.86 -4.20
CA LYS A 121 10.81 12.76 -3.15
C LYS A 121 10.64 14.18 -3.68
N VAL A 122 9.62 14.88 -3.18
CA VAL A 122 9.48 16.31 -3.37
C VAL A 122 10.68 17.01 -2.71
N THR A 123 11.43 17.76 -3.50
CA THR A 123 12.67 18.42 -3.07
C THR A 123 12.39 19.67 -2.25
N LYS A 124 13.39 20.15 -1.51
CA LYS A 124 13.32 21.42 -0.77
C LYS A 124 13.08 22.59 -1.72
N ALA A 125 13.80 22.64 -2.84
CA ALA A 125 13.66 23.68 -3.85
C ALA A 125 12.26 23.74 -4.47
N GLU A 126 11.62 22.58 -4.72
CA GLU A 126 10.23 22.55 -5.18
C GLU A 126 9.27 23.14 -4.15
N LYS A 127 9.46 22.79 -2.87
CA LYS A 127 8.61 23.32 -1.78
C LYS A 127 8.78 24.84 -1.62
N GLU A 128 10.01 25.33 -1.63
CA GLU A 128 10.31 26.77 -1.55
C GLU A 128 9.72 27.55 -2.72
N LYS A 129 9.81 26.97 -3.94
CA LYS A 129 9.18 27.55 -5.13
C LYS A 129 7.66 27.65 -4.97
N TRP A 130 7.01 26.60 -4.49
CA TRP A 130 5.56 26.63 -4.27
C TRP A 130 5.14 27.56 -3.14
N GLU A 131 5.93 27.61 -2.08
CA GLU A 131 5.68 28.51 -0.95
C GLU A 131 5.80 29.97 -1.35
N SER A 132 6.78 30.34 -2.15
CA SER A 132 6.91 31.71 -2.70
C SER A 132 5.79 32.07 -3.66
N GLN A 133 5.21 31.07 -4.35
CA GLN A 133 4.17 31.29 -5.36
C GLN A 133 2.75 31.33 -4.77
N TRP A 134 2.46 30.51 -3.74
CA TRP A 134 1.10 30.30 -3.24
C TRP A 134 0.97 30.42 -1.71
N GLY A 135 2.06 30.68 -1.00
CA GLY A 135 2.10 30.70 0.46
C GLY A 135 2.20 29.31 1.08
N ALA A 136 2.61 29.26 2.35
CA ALA A 136 2.98 28.02 3.06
C ALA A 136 1.86 26.98 3.13
N THR A 137 0.60 27.42 3.33
CA THR A 137 -0.54 26.50 3.46
C THR A 137 -0.85 25.78 2.16
N GLU A 138 -0.95 26.49 1.05
CA GLU A 138 -1.24 25.92 -0.26
C GLU A 138 -0.05 25.12 -0.79
N ALA A 139 1.18 25.55 -0.53
CA ALA A 139 2.38 24.78 -0.86
C ALA A 139 2.41 23.41 -0.17
N LYS A 140 1.98 23.31 1.10
CA LYS A 140 1.84 22.03 1.83
C LYS A 140 0.80 21.12 1.19
N LYS A 141 -0.37 21.64 0.83
CA LYS A 141 -1.42 20.86 0.15
C LYS A 141 -0.93 20.36 -1.21
N TRP A 142 -0.28 21.23 -1.97
CA TRP A 142 0.29 20.89 -3.27
C TRP A 142 1.38 19.82 -3.16
N ALA A 143 2.28 19.94 -2.20
CA ALA A 143 3.32 18.93 -1.94
C ALA A 143 2.71 17.57 -1.56
N ALA A 144 1.60 17.55 -0.82
CA ALA A 144 0.87 16.32 -0.51
C ALA A 144 0.25 15.71 -1.78
N LYS A 145 -0.38 16.53 -2.62
CA LYS A 145 -0.93 16.10 -3.91
C LYS A 145 0.15 15.54 -4.84
N GLN A 146 1.30 16.22 -4.93
CA GLN A 146 2.43 15.77 -5.76
C GLN A 146 2.99 14.41 -5.30
N ARG A 147 3.05 14.16 -3.99
CA ARG A 147 3.51 12.84 -3.49
C ARG A 147 2.62 11.70 -4.00
N LYS A 148 1.30 11.85 -3.92
CA LYS A 148 0.33 10.87 -4.40
C LYS A 148 0.37 10.74 -5.94
N SER A 149 0.42 11.85 -6.64
CA SER A 149 0.50 11.88 -8.12
C SER A 149 1.76 11.18 -8.65
N ARG A 150 2.89 11.27 -7.95
CA ARG A 150 4.15 10.63 -8.39
C ARG A 150 4.09 9.10 -8.30
N VAL A 151 3.49 8.53 -7.26
CA VAL A 151 3.29 7.07 -7.18
C VAL A 151 2.31 6.62 -8.25
N ARG A 152 1.19 7.32 -8.41
CA ARG A 152 0.22 7.04 -9.48
C ARG A 152 0.89 7.03 -10.85
N LYS A 153 1.71 8.04 -11.16
CA LYS A 153 2.41 8.10 -12.44
C LYS A 153 3.29 6.87 -12.68
N LEU A 154 4.02 6.39 -11.67
CA LEU A 154 4.84 5.18 -11.79
C LEU A 154 3.98 3.95 -12.11
N MET A 155 2.80 3.84 -11.51
CA MET A 155 1.87 2.74 -11.80
C MET A 155 1.26 2.87 -13.21
N CYS A 156 0.93 4.10 -13.65
CA CYS A 156 0.49 4.36 -15.03
C CYS A 156 1.58 4.02 -16.06
N ASP A 157 2.82 4.38 -15.77
CA ASP A 157 3.95 4.09 -16.65
C ASP A 157 4.19 2.57 -16.78
N LYS A 158 3.87 1.80 -15.73
CA LYS A 158 4.03 0.34 -15.71
C LYS A 158 2.83 -0.43 -16.29
N TYR A 159 1.62 -0.04 -15.95
CA TYR A 159 0.40 -0.82 -16.23
C TYR A 159 -0.53 -0.18 -17.25
N GLY A 160 -0.32 1.09 -17.58
CA GLY A 160 -1.12 1.80 -18.59
C GLY A 160 -1.98 2.92 -18.02
N LYS A 161 -2.65 3.64 -18.94
CA LYS A 161 -3.40 4.87 -18.62
C LYS A 161 -4.67 4.62 -17.81
N GLU A 162 -5.14 3.41 -17.70
CA GLU A 162 -6.29 3.04 -16.87
C GLU A 162 -6.10 3.40 -15.39
N PHE A 163 -4.83 3.57 -14.95
CA PHE A 163 -4.49 4.02 -13.61
C PHE A 163 -4.35 5.55 -13.48
N GLU A 164 -4.47 6.29 -14.60
CA GLU A 164 -4.33 7.75 -14.65
C GLU A 164 -5.55 8.45 -14.08
N ASP A 165 -6.73 7.92 -14.35
CA ASP A 165 -8.01 8.47 -13.94
C ASP A 165 -8.48 7.96 -12.56
N SER A 166 -9.51 8.63 -12.04
CA SER A 166 -10.07 8.51 -10.69
C SER A 166 -10.75 7.18 -10.35
N LEU A 167 -10.56 6.12 -11.13
CA LEU A 167 -11.10 4.78 -10.85
C LEU A 167 -10.57 4.19 -9.55
N TYR A 168 -9.32 4.52 -9.22
CA TYR A 168 -8.66 4.08 -8.00
C TYR A 168 -8.26 5.27 -7.15
N ASP A 169 -8.47 5.19 -5.85
CA ASP A 169 -7.96 6.23 -4.94
C ASP A 169 -6.44 6.12 -4.74
N SER A 170 -5.87 7.04 -3.94
CA SER A 170 -4.42 7.07 -3.74
C SER A 170 -3.89 5.94 -2.88
N ASP A 171 -4.70 5.45 -1.95
CA ASP A 171 -4.31 4.41 -1.01
C ASP A 171 -4.36 3.05 -1.75
N GLU A 172 -5.33 2.86 -2.66
CA GLU A 172 -5.39 1.73 -3.59
C GLU A 172 -4.16 1.66 -4.53
N ILE A 173 -3.71 2.82 -5.02
CA ILE A 173 -2.50 2.91 -5.83
C ILE A 173 -1.24 2.64 -5.01
N ASP A 174 -1.18 3.12 -3.76
CA ASP A 174 -0.07 2.80 -2.85
C ASP A 174 -0.06 1.29 -2.52
N ALA A 175 -1.22 0.65 -2.30
CA ALA A 175 -1.32 -0.79 -2.12
C ALA A 175 -0.78 -1.58 -3.33
N LEU A 176 -1.14 -1.18 -4.57
CA LEU A 176 -0.58 -1.77 -5.79
C LEU A 176 0.94 -1.60 -5.84
N ALA A 177 1.43 -0.40 -5.56
CA ALA A 177 2.86 -0.09 -5.59
C ALA A 177 3.68 -0.90 -4.57
N ILE A 178 3.10 -1.21 -3.40
CA ILE A 178 3.69 -2.12 -2.40
C ILE A 178 3.85 -3.53 -2.98
N GLY A 179 2.86 -4.05 -3.69
CA GLY A 179 2.95 -5.36 -4.35
C GLY A 179 4.01 -5.38 -5.46
N VAL A 180 4.11 -4.30 -6.24
CA VAL A 180 5.19 -4.11 -7.24
C VAL A 180 6.55 -4.12 -6.56
N TRP A 181 6.70 -3.41 -5.44
CA TRP A 181 7.93 -3.44 -4.66
C TRP A 181 8.33 -4.85 -4.24
N TYR A 182 7.38 -5.64 -3.74
CA TYR A 182 7.65 -7.04 -3.38
C TYR A 182 8.18 -7.83 -4.57
N ASN A 183 7.55 -7.72 -5.74
CA ASN A 183 8.00 -8.40 -6.95
C ASN A 183 9.42 -7.99 -7.39
N LEU A 184 9.82 -6.74 -7.15
CA LEU A 184 11.16 -6.24 -7.44
C LEU A 184 12.22 -6.69 -6.43
N THR A 185 11.81 -7.18 -5.25
CA THR A 185 12.73 -7.45 -4.12
C THR A 185 12.61 -8.85 -3.56
N ARG A 186 11.66 -9.66 -4.01
CA ARG A 186 11.37 -10.98 -3.44
C ARG A 186 12.60 -11.90 -3.36
N ASP A 187 13.49 -11.82 -4.34
CA ASP A 187 14.73 -12.60 -4.33
C ASP A 187 15.72 -12.13 -3.25
N ASP A 188 15.58 -10.87 -2.78
CA ASP A 188 16.39 -10.27 -1.72
C ASP A 188 15.75 -10.49 -0.33
N VAL A 189 14.43 -10.69 -0.24
CA VAL A 189 13.64 -10.72 1.01
C VAL A 189 13.40 -12.15 1.50
N CYS A 190 13.49 -13.15 0.63
CA CYS A 190 13.24 -14.56 0.96
C CYS A 190 14.51 -15.29 1.46
N HIS A 191 15.53 -14.57 1.88
CA HIS A 191 16.74 -15.05 2.53
C HIS A 191 16.83 -14.40 3.93
#